data_039934ddbfb3b0d062d316170d0952e7
#
_entry.id   039934ddbfb3b0d062d316170d0952e7
#
_cell.length_a   1.000
_cell.length_b   1.000
_cell.length_c   1.000
_cell.angle_alpha   90.00
_cell.angle_beta   90.00
_cell.angle_gamma   90.00
#
_symmetry.space_group_name_H-M   'P 1'
#
loop_
_entity.id
_entity.type
_entity.pdbx_description
1 polymer ?
#
loop_
_entity_poly.entity_id
_entity_poly.type
_entity_poly.pdbx_seq_one_letter_code
_entity_poly.pdbx_strand_id
1 'polypeptide(L)' 'MEPDIMTITQVAKYLQISELTTYKMVKDGVIPGFKIGRHFRVKKEDLESLIERLKNGKRLL' A
#
# COMPACT_ATOMS: atom_id res chain seq x y z
N MET A 1 9.85 -16.79 3.99
CA MET A 1 10.41 -15.53 3.51
C MET A 1 9.31 -14.63 3.01
N GLU A 2 9.25 -13.41 3.49
CA GLU A 2 8.19 -12.49 3.07
C GLU A 2 8.49 -11.89 1.71
N PRO A 3 7.45 -11.71 0.89
CA PRO A 3 7.65 -11.09 -0.42
C PRO A 3 8.00 -9.61 -0.28
N ASP A 4 8.88 -9.14 -1.14
CA ASP A 4 9.22 -7.72 -1.20
C ASP A 4 8.16 -6.90 -1.92
N ILE A 5 7.39 -7.55 -2.75
CA ILE A 5 6.33 -6.92 -3.55
C ILE A 5 4.99 -7.51 -3.11
N MET A 6 4.04 -6.62 -2.83
CA MET A 6 2.73 -7.02 -2.32
C MET A 6 1.63 -6.71 -3.31
N THR A 7 0.62 -7.57 -3.35
CA THR A 7 -0.59 -7.34 -4.12
C THR A 7 -1.53 -6.41 -3.34
N ILE A 8 -2.56 -5.90 -4.02
CA ILE A 8 -3.61 -5.10 -3.35
C ILE A 8 -4.24 -5.90 -2.21
N THR A 9 -4.53 -7.18 -2.46
CA THR A 9 -5.13 -8.04 -1.43
C THR A 9 -4.23 -8.16 -0.21
N GLN A 10 -2.94 -8.33 -0.43
CA GLN A 10 -1.99 -8.46 0.67
C GLN A 10 -1.85 -7.15 1.45
N VAL A 11 -1.81 -6.02 0.75
CA VAL A 11 -1.73 -4.72 1.40
C VAL A 11 -2.99 -4.45 2.23
N ALA A 12 -4.16 -4.75 1.67
CA ALA A 12 -5.43 -4.58 2.38
C ALA A 12 -5.44 -5.38 3.68
N LYS A 13 -5.00 -6.64 3.61
CA LYS A 13 -4.92 -7.50 4.78
C LYS A 13 -3.94 -6.95 5.81
N TYR A 14 -2.80 -6.52 5.34
CA TYR A 14 -1.75 -6.00 6.19
C TYR A 14 -2.21 -4.74 6.94
N LEU A 15 -2.93 -3.86 6.25
CA LEU A 15 -3.44 -2.62 6.85
C LEU A 15 -4.80 -2.79 7.49
N GLN A 16 -5.43 -3.95 7.32
CA GLN A 16 -6.76 -4.25 7.86
C GLN A 16 -7.82 -3.27 7.35
N ILE A 17 -7.77 -2.98 6.06
CA ILE A 17 -8.78 -2.16 5.38
C ILE A 17 -9.30 -2.94 4.17
N SER A 18 -10.39 -2.45 3.57
CA SER A 18 -10.98 -3.17 2.44
C SER A 18 -10.07 -3.10 1.20
N GLU A 19 -10.25 -4.08 0.32
CA GLU A 19 -9.49 -4.10 -0.93
C GLU A 19 -9.86 -2.92 -1.82
N LEU A 20 -11.14 -2.53 -1.82
CA LEU A 20 -11.59 -1.40 -2.61
C LEU A 20 -10.92 -0.11 -2.15
N THR A 21 -10.89 0.12 -0.85
CA THR A 21 -10.23 1.29 -0.28
C THR A 21 -8.74 1.28 -0.62
N THR A 22 -8.10 0.13 -0.46
CA THR A 22 -6.68 -0.03 -0.78
C THR A 22 -6.41 0.28 -2.24
N TYR A 23 -7.24 -0.28 -3.13
CA TYR A 23 -7.10 -0.05 -4.56
C TYR A 23 -7.16 1.44 -4.89
N LYS A 24 -8.15 2.13 -4.34
CA LYS A 24 -8.32 3.56 -4.58
C LYS A 24 -7.13 4.36 -4.08
N MET A 25 -6.61 4.01 -2.92
CA MET A 25 -5.47 4.71 -2.34
C MET A 25 -4.20 4.51 -3.16
N VAL A 26 -3.99 3.31 -3.69
CA VAL A 26 -2.84 3.07 -4.55
C VAL A 26 -3.02 3.78 -5.89
N LYS A 27 -4.22 3.71 -6.44
CA LYS A 27 -4.53 4.37 -7.70
C LYS A 27 -4.31 5.88 -7.62
N ASP A 28 -4.69 6.49 -6.51
CA ASP A 28 -4.58 7.93 -6.31
C ASP A 28 -3.21 8.37 -5.81
N GLY A 29 -2.30 7.44 -5.61
CA GLY A 29 -0.94 7.77 -5.17
C GLY A 29 -0.80 8.01 -3.69
N VAL A 30 -1.85 7.79 -2.90
CA VAL A 30 -1.81 7.94 -1.45
C VAL A 30 -0.91 6.85 -0.84
N ILE A 31 -1.04 5.63 -1.36
CA ILE A 31 -0.12 4.55 -1.03
C ILE A 31 0.81 4.39 -2.22
N PRO A 32 2.13 4.48 -2.03
CA PRO A 32 3.07 4.37 -3.16
C PRO A 32 2.99 2.97 -3.77
N GLY A 33 2.76 2.93 -5.07
CA GLY A 33 2.64 1.68 -5.78
C GLY A 33 2.97 1.86 -7.25
N PHE A 34 2.93 0.77 -7.98
CA PHE A 34 3.21 0.78 -9.41
C PHE A 34 2.39 -0.30 -10.09
N LYS A 35 2.28 -0.21 -11.40
CA LYS A 35 1.53 -1.18 -12.19
C LYS A 35 2.48 -2.14 -12.89
N ILE A 36 2.13 -3.42 -12.85
CA ILE A 36 2.73 -4.43 -13.70
C ILE A 36 1.58 -4.94 -14.56
N GLY A 37 1.61 -4.58 -15.85
CA GLY A 37 0.50 -4.90 -16.74
C GLY A 37 -0.76 -4.20 -16.25
N ARG A 38 -1.76 -4.97 -15.83
CA ARG A 38 -3.04 -4.43 -15.37
C ARG A 38 -3.16 -4.38 -13.85
N HIS A 39 -2.14 -4.85 -13.16
CA HIS A 39 -2.25 -5.06 -11.72
C HIS A 39 -1.34 -4.12 -10.94
N PHE A 40 -1.90 -3.51 -9.91
CA PHE A 40 -1.10 -2.71 -8.99
C PHE A 40 -0.29 -3.60 -8.06
N ARG A 41 0.88 -3.12 -7.71
CA ARG A 41 1.77 -3.75 -6.73
C ARG A 41 2.35 -2.66 -5.84
N VAL A 42 2.68 -3.03 -4.62
CA VAL A 42 3.26 -2.11 -3.64
C VAL A 42 4.52 -2.75 -3.11
N LYS A 43 5.60 -2.00 -3.09
CA LYS A 43 6.83 -2.49 -2.51
C LYS A 43 6.69 -2.43 -0.99
N LYS A 44 6.99 -3.54 -0.32
CA LYS A 44 6.81 -3.64 1.13
C LYS A 44 7.60 -2.55 1.86
N GLU A 45 8.80 -2.28 1.42
CA GLU A 45 9.65 -1.25 2.01
C GLU A 45 8.97 0.12 1.96
N ASP A 46 8.34 0.45 0.84
CA ASP A 46 7.65 1.73 0.70
C ASP A 46 6.41 1.79 1.60
N LEU A 47 5.72 0.67 1.75
CA LEU A 47 4.56 0.61 2.63
C LEU A 47 4.98 0.82 4.08
N GLU A 48 6.07 0.20 4.49
CA GLU A 48 6.58 0.36 5.85
C GLU A 48 7.01 1.80 6.12
N SER A 49 7.63 2.45 5.13
CA SER A 49 8.01 3.86 5.26
C SER A 49 6.79 4.75 5.43
N LEU A 50 5.71 4.46 4.70
CA LEU A 50 4.46 5.21 4.82
C LEU A 50 3.88 5.05 6.22
N ILE A 51 3.87 3.82 6.73
CA ILE A 51 3.35 3.55 8.07
C ILE A 51 4.14 4.32 9.13
N GLU A 52 5.47 4.38 8.99
CA GLU A 52 6.30 5.14 9.91
C GLU A 52 5.93 6.60 9.92
N ARG A 53 5.68 7.18 8.75
CA ARG A 53 5.28 8.59 8.67
C ARG A 53 3.94 8.83 9.35
N LEU A 54 3.01 7.89 9.19
CA LEU A 54 1.70 7.99 9.83
C LEU A 54 1.83 7.90 11.35
N LYS A 55 2.67 7.02 11.84
CA LYS A 55 2.92 6.87 13.27
C LYS A 55 3.51 8.15 13.86
N ASN A 56 4.23 8.92 13.05
CA ASN A 56 4.85 10.17 13.51
C ASN A 56 3.93 11.37 13.32
N GLY A 57 2.64 11.15 13.18
CA GLY A 57 1.66 12.22 13.12
C GLY A 57 1.37 12.80 11.75
N LYS A 58 1.90 12.21 10.68
CA LYS A 58 1.56 12.63 9.33
C LYS A 58 0.21 12.05 8.94
N ARG A 59 -0.53 12.76 8.12
CA ARG A 59 -1.83 12.30 7.66
C ARG A 59 -1.77 11.79 6.23
N LEU A 60 -2.60 10.79 5.92
CA LEU A 60 -2.77 10.33 4.57
C LEU A 60 -3.64 11.27 3.76
N LEU A 61 -4.64 11.81 4.40
CA LEU A 61 -5.63 12.68 3.75
C LEU A 61 -5.66 14.03 4.40
#